data_7a615743e2c4084cfe92406c6950d9bd
#
_entry.id   7a615743e2c4084cfe92406c6950d9bd
#
_cell.length_a   1.000
_cell.length_b   1.000
_cell.length_c   1.000
_cell.angle_alpha   90.00
_cell.angle_beta   90.00
_cell.angle_gamma   90.00
#
_symmetry.space_group_name_H-M   'P 1'
#
loop_
_entity.id
_entity.type
_entity.pdbx_description
1 polymer ?
#
loop_
_entity_poly.entity_id
_entity_poly.type
_entity_poly.pdbx_seq_one_letter_code
_entity_poly.pdbx_strand_id
1 'polypeptide(L)'
;ITHHFGGIVPMLEGRIGPGWDQLGARTSDEDLSLVLKRLKKRPLDYFKHDFYADTAVFGGVPATHAGLAFYDLDKIVFASDCPFDPEGGPVFIRESIRAIDSLKLTQPVRNKVYYGNALRMLRLSLTAAPAAKSAARPRRK
;
A
#
# COMPACT_ATOMS: atom_id res chain seq x y z
N ILE A 1 -0.57 -3.24 8.79
CA ILE A 1 -0.68 -3.04 7.32
C ILE A 1 -2.11 -3.33 6.91
N THR A 2 -2.70 -2.47 6.08
CA THR A 2 -3.96 -2.75 5.38
C THR A 2 -3.64 -3.43 4.05
N HIS A 3 -4.25 -4.58 3.78
CA HIS A 3 -4.06 -5.30 2.52
C HIS A 3 -4.83 -4.65 1.37
N HIS A 4 -4.33 -4.81 0.14
CA HIS A 4 -5.00 -4.37 -1.09
C HIS A 4 -5.37 -2.88 -1.05
N PHE A 5 -4.44 -2.02 -0.63
CA PHE A 5 -4.70 -0.60 -0.36
C PHE A 5 -5.91 -0.36 0.56
N GLY A 6 -6.18 -1.27 1.51
CA GLY A 6 -7.35 -1.15 2.38
C GLY A 6 -8.70 -1.41 1.67
N GLY A 7 -8.66 -2.04 0.50
CA GLY A 7 -9.85 -2.39 -0.26
C GLY A 7 -10.64 -1.17 -0.71
N ILE A 8 -11.88 -1.04 -0.24
CA ILE A 8 -12.80 0.04 -0.65
C ILE A 8 -12.53 1.38 0.07
N VAL A 9 -11.66 1.41 1.09
CA VAL A 9 -11.45 2.60 1.95
C VAL A 9 -11.06 3.85 1.16
N PRO A 10 -10.08 3.81 0.22
CA PRO A 10 -9.75 4.98 -0.60
C PRO A 10 -10.93 5.51 -1.42
N MET A 11 -11.75 4.62 -1.98
CA MET A 11 -12.92 5.00 -2.77
C MET A 11 -14.00 5.66 -1.90
N LEU A 12 -14.12 5.26 -0.64
CA LEU A 12 -15.12 5.79 0.29
C LEU A 12 -14.60 6.93 1.17
N GLU A 13 -13.45 7.54 0.86
CA GLU A 13 -12.88 8.65 1.62
C GLU A 13 -13.92 9.72 1.97
N GLY A 14 -14.66 10.19 0.97
CA GLY A 14 -15.72 11.19 1.13
C GLY A 14 -16.94 10.72 1.95
N ARG A 15 -17.06 9.42 2.21
CA ARG A 15 -18.12 8.86 3.08
C ARG A 15 -17.66 8.64 4.50
N ILE A 16 -16.43 8.12 4.66
CA ILE A 16 -15.89 7.78 5.98
C ILE A 16 -15.62 9.05 6.79
N GLY A 17 -14.98 10.07 6.19
CA GLY A 17 -14.69 11.32 6.87
C GLY A 17 -15.94 12.09 7.31
N PRO A 18 -16.78 12.56 6.38
CA PRO A 18 -18.01 13.25 6.72
C PRO A 18 -19.00 12.41 7.52
N GLY A 19 -19.02 11.08 7.31
CA GLY A 19 -19.84 10.18 8.12
C GLY A 19 -19.45 10.20 9.59
N TRP A 20 -18.13 10.18 9.87
CA TRP A 20 -17.62 10.32 11.22
C TRP A 20 -17.96 11.69 11.84
N ASP A 21 -17.78 12.78 11.10
CA ASP A 21 -18.04 14.13 11.58
C ASP A 21 -19.51 14.35 11.93
N GLN A 22 -20.41 13.53 11.36
CA GLN A 22 -21.85 13.56 11.60
C GLN A 22 -22.32 12.45 12.53
N LEU A 23 -21.42 11.71 13.14
CA LEU A 23 -21.74 10.62 14.04
C LEU A 23 -22.52 11.17 15.27
N GLY A 24 -23.67 10.59 15.55
CA GLY A 24 -24.58 11.05 16.58
C GLY A 24 -25.59 12.12 16.13
N ALA A 25 -25.39 12.79 15.00
CA ALA A 25 -26.36 13.74 14.45
C ALA A 25 -27.51 13.09 13.69
N ARG A 26 -27.33 11.86 13.20
CA ARG A 26 -28.28 11.14 12.35
C ARG A 26 -28.89 9.90 13.01
N THR A 27 -28.33 9.44 14.12
CA THR A 27 -28.77 8.27 14.85
C THR A 27 -29.14 8.69 16.26
N SER A 28 -30.43 8.61 16.59
CA SER A 28 -30.94 8.95 17.92
C SER A 28 -30.94 7.77 18.88
N ASP A 29 -30.67 6.55 18.38
CA ASP A 29 -30.94 5.31 19.09
C ASP A 29 -29.74 4.78 19.89
N GLU A 30 -28.54 5.33 19.66
CA GLU A 30 -27.30 4.94 20.35
C GLU A 30 -26.50 6.16 20.82
N ASP A 31 -25.99 6.08 22.05
CA ASP A 31 -25.01 7.07 22.55
C ASP A 31 -23.61 6.77 22.00
N LEU A 32 -23.25 7.42 20.89
CA LEU A 32 -21.94 7.28 20.26
C LEU A 32 -20.85 8.16 20.90
N SER A 33 -21.17 8.91 21.95
CA SER A 33 -20.22 9.81 22.61
C SER A 33 -18.98 9.11 23.14
N LEU A 34 -19.11 7.85 23.59
CA LEU A 34 -18.00 7.04 24.09
C LEU A 34 -17.05 6.64 22.94
N VAL A 35 -17.57 6.35 21.75
CA VAL A 35 -16.78 6.02 20.57
C VAL A 35 -15.97 7.25 20.13
N LEU A 36 -16.62 8.40 20.06
CA LEU A 36 -15.96 9.67 19.73
C LEU A 36 -14.83 10.01 20.70
N LYS A 37 -15.04 9.76 22.00
CA LYS A 37 -14.03 10.03 23.04
C LYS A 37 -12.84 9.07 23.06
N ARG A 38 -13.02 7.84 22.55
CA ARG A 38 -11.96 6.81 22.54
C ARG A 38 -10.89 7.05 21.49
N LEU A 39 -11.23 7.66 20.36
CA LEU A 39 -10.30 7.91 19.28
C LEU A 39 -9.65 9.28 19.45
N LYS A 40 -8.33 9.30 19.32
CA LYS A 40 -7.53 10.55 19.40
C LYS A 40 -7.53 11.33 18.07
N LYS A 41 -7.89 10.68 16.97
CA LYS A 41 -7.93 11.20 15.61
C LYS A 41 -9.18 10.69 14.91
N ARG A 42 -9.55 11.32 13.80
CA ARG A 42 -10.58 10.80 12.90
C ARG A 42 -10.13 9.46 12.30
N PRO A 43 -11.05 8.52 12.02
CA PRO A 43 -10.69 7.24 11.39
C PRO A 43 -9.88 7.38 10.12
N LEU A 44 -10.20 8.34 9.26
CA LEU A 44 -9.43 8.62 8.04
C LEU A 44 -7.97 8.97 8.32
N ASP A 45 -7.71 9.74 9.38
CA ASP A 45 -6.35 10.17 9.71
C ASP A 45 -5.48 8.97 10.13
N TYR A 46 -6.08 7.98 10.83
CA TYR A 46 -5.40 6.72 11.11
C TYR A 46 -5.05 5.96 9.82
N PHE A 47 -6.00 5.84 8.91
CA PHE A 47 -5.73 5.16 7.64
C PHE A 47 -4.65 5.84 6.83
N LYS A 48 -4.75 7.15 6.65
CA LYS A 48 -3.84 7.92 5.80
C LYS A 48 -2.41 7.99 6.34
N HIS A 49 -2.27 8.16 7.66
CA HIS A 49 -1.01 8.58 8.25
C HIS A 49 -0.37 7.54 9.18
N ASP A 50 -1.16 6.66 9.81
CA ASP A 50 -0.64 5.72 10.79
C ASP A 50 -0.53 4.29 10.24
N PHE A 51 -1.40 3.89 9.32
CA PHE A 51 -1.38 2.55 8.74
C PHE A 51 -0.45 2.48 7.54
N TYR A 52 0.25 1.37 7.40
CA TYR A 52 0.84 0.98 6.13
C TYR A 52 -0.21 0.35 5.23
N ALA A 53 -0.07 0.51 3.93
CA ALA A 53 -0.90 -0.16 2.92
C ALA A 53 -0.03 -0.88 1.92
N ASP A 54 -0.44 -2.05 1.48
CA ASP A 54 0.24 -2.78 0.42
C ASP A 54 -0.37 -2.53 -0.96
N THR A 55 0.40 -2.83 -2.00
CA THR A 55 0.03 -2.59 -3.40
C THR A 55 -0.62 -3.80 -4.07
N ALA A 56 -1.05 -4.81 -3.33
CA ALA A 56 -1.50 -6.10 -3.87
C ALA A 56 -2.93 -6.02 -4.46
N VAL A 57 -3.12 -5.20 -5.48
CA VAL A 57 -4.39 -5.06 -6.23
C VAL A 57 -4.31 -5.68 -7.64
N PHE A 58 -3.43 -6.68 -7.78
CA PHE A 58 -3.30 -7.55 -8.95
C PHE A 58 -3.11 -6.81 -10.28
N GLY A 59 -2.42 -5.69 -10.26
CA GLY A 59 -2.16 -4.87 -11.46
C GLY A 59 -3.32 -3.96 -11.87
N GLY A 60 -4.32 -3.79 -11.03
CA GLY A 60 -5.43 -2.85 -11.26
C GLY A 60 -4.96 -1.40 -11.21
N VAL A 61 -4.74 -0.76 -12.38
CA VAL A 61 -4.23 0.63 -12.47
C VAL A 61 -5.12 1.64 -11.72
N PRO A 62 -6.46 1.63 -11.87
CA PRO A 62 -7.33 2.54 -11.12
C PRO A 62 -7.22 2.36 -9.60
N ALA A 63 -7.16 1.12 -9.12
CA ALA A 63 -7.01 0.82 -7.70
C ALA A 63 -5.64 1.26 -7.17
N THR A 64 -4.57 1.03 -7.93
CA THR A 64 -3.22 1.48 -7.60
C THR A 64 -3.18 3.01 -7.51
N HIS A 65 -3.81 3.71 -8.45
CA HIS A 65 -3.88 5.18 -8.43
C HIS A 65 -4.65 5.70 -7.21
N ALA A 66 -5.81 5.11 -6.92
CA ALA A 66 -6.61 5.49 -5.75
C ALA A 66 -5.83 5.30 -4.43
N GLY A 67 -5.14 4.17 -4.29
CA GLY A 67 -4.32 3.90 -3.11
C GLY A 67 -3.15 4.88 -2.94
N LEU A 68 -2.42 5.17 -4.03
CA LEU A 68 -1.32 6.13 -4.04
C LEU A 68 -1.78 7.58 -3.76
N ALA A 69 -3.02 7.92 -4.14
CA ALA A 69 -3.59 9.23 -3.87
C ALA A 69 -4.12 9.37 -2.43
N PHE A 70 -4.51 8.27 -1.82
CA PHE A 70 -5.15 8.25 -0.51
C PHE A 70 -4.15 8.16 0.65
N TYR A 71 -3.19 7.23 0.60
CA TYR A 71 -2.23 7.00 1.68
C TYR A 71 -1.02 7.91 1.57
N ASP A 72 -0.41 8.25 2.70
CA ASP A 72 0.93 8.85 2.70
C ASP A 72 1.91 7.95 1.93
N LEU A 73 2.63 8.55 0.98
CA LEU A 73 3.60 7.82 0.16
C LEU A 73 4.71 7.12 0.98
N ASP A 74 4.92 7.55 2.22
CA ASP A 74 5.85 6.93 3.17
C ASP A 74 5.26 5.70 3.88
N LYS A 75 3.98 5.40 3.65
CA LYS A 75 3.25 4.29 4.25
C LYS A 75 2.86 3.20 3.24
N ILE A 76 3.25 3.33 1.99
CA ILE A 76 2.90 2.36 0.94
C ILE A 76 4.07 1.39 0.74
N VAL A 77 3.80 0.10 0.80
CA VAL A 77 4.80 -0.97 0.59
C VAL A 77 4.40 -1.86 -0.58
N PHE A 78 5.38 -2.26 -1.38
CA PHE A 78 5.14 -3.18 -2.48
C PHE A 78 4.75 -4.57 -1.96
N ALA A 79 3.68 -5.11 -2.52
CA ALA A 79 3.28 -6.50 -2.39
C ALA A 79 2.47 -6.92 -3.62
N SER A 80 2.40 -8.23 -3.86
CA SER A 80 1.73 -8.80 -5.03
C SER A 80 0.66 -9.83 -4.68
N ASP A 81 0.57 -10.23 -3.41
CA ASP A 81 -0.26 -11.35 -2.97
C ASP A 81 0.20 -12.71 -3.55
N CYS A 82 1.48 -12.84 -3.89
CA CYS A 82 2.10 -14.12 -4.25
C CYS A 82 1.91 -15.13 -3.10
N PRO A 83 1.51 -16.39 -3.37
CA PRO A 83 1.53 -17.11 -4.65
C PRO A 83 0.13 -17.32 -5.31
N PHE A 84 -0.86 -16.52 -5.00
CA PHE A 84 -2.28 -16.80 -5.30
C PHE A 84 -2.70 -16.55 -6.76
N ASP A 85 -1.77 -16.36 -7.69
CA ASP A 85 -2.09 -16.27 -9.12
C ASP A 85 -1.98 -17.64 -9.85
N PRO A 86 -2.52 -17.74 -11.08
CA PRO A 86 -2.53 -19.01 -11.83
C PRO A 86 -1.13 -19.59 -12.14
N GLU A 87 -0.06 -18.79 -12.07
CA GLU A 87 1.31 -19.23 -12.28
C GLU A 87 2.07 -19.44 -10.96
N GLY A 88 1.40 -19.33 -9.80
CA GLY A 88 2.01 -19.48 -8.49
C GLY A 88 2.84 -18.29 -8.04
N GLY A 89 2.47 -17.08 -8.49
CA GLY A 89 3.04 -15.81 -8.03
C GLY A 89 3.54 -14.84 -9.11
N PRO A 90 4.17 -15.30 -10.21
CA PRO A 90 4.79 -14.40 -11.19
C PRO A 90 3.83 -13.44 -11.89
N VAL A 91 2.57 -13.82 -12.11
CA VAL A 91 1.59 -12.97 -12.80
C VAL A 91 1.31 -11.70 -11.99
N PHE A 92 0.93 -11.85 -10.73
CA PHE A 92 0.59 -10.69 -9.90
C PHE A 92 1.80 -9.80 -9.61
N ILE A 93 3.00 -10.37 -9.53
CA ILE A 93 4.24 -9.59 -9.41
C ILE A 93 4.43 -8.71 -10.65
N ARG A 94 4.38 -9.30 -11.87
CA ARG A 94 4.56 -8.55 -13.13
C ARG A 94 3.50 -7.47 -13.31
N GLU A 95 2.24 -7.82 -13.05
CA GLU A 95 1.13 -6.90 -13.22
C GLU A 95 1.14 -5.75 -12.20
N SER A 96 1.52 -6.01 -10.95
CA SER A 96 1.69 -4.97 -9.94
C SER A 96 2.82 -3.99 -10.32
N ILE A 97 3.96 -4.51 -10.81
CA ILE A 97 5.05 -3.68 -11.32
C ILE A 97 4.58 -2.85 -12.51
N ARG A 98 3.92 -3.48 -13.50
CA ARG A 98 3.38 -2.79 -14.68
C ARG A 98 2.43 -1.66 -14.30
N ALA A 99 1.52 -1.89 -13.35
CA ALA A 99 0.57 -0.88 -12.90
C ALA A 99 1.27 0.31 -12.26
N ILE A 100 2.20 0.08 -11.33
CA ILE A 100 2.96 1.14 -10.65
C ILE A 100 3.78 1.94 -11.67
N ASP A 101 4.46 1.26 -12.60
CA ASP A 101 5.32 1.91 -13.60
C ASP A 101 4.52 2.76 -14.60
N SER A 102 3.27 2.37 -14.91
CA SER A 102 2.39 3.13 -15.79
C SER A 102 2.00 4.50 -15.24
N LEU A 103 2.08 4.69 -13.93
CA LEU A 103 1.68 5.94 -13.26
C LEU A 103 2.73 7.04 -13.31
N LYS A 104 3.88 6.80 -13.97
CA LYS A 104 4.94 7.80 -14.17
C LYS A 104 5.40 8.49 -12.87
N LEU A 105 5.46 7.74 -11.79
CA LEU A 105 5.96 8.24 -10.52
C LEU A 105 7.41 8.70 -10.64
N THR A 106 7.80 9.71 -9.88
CA THR A 106 9.20 10.12 -9.81
C THR A 106 10.06 9.00 -9.22
N GLN A 107 11.33 8.93 -9.58
CA GLN A 107 12.24 7.88 -9.10
C GLN A 107 12.31 7.79 -7.55
N PRO A 108 12.34 8.91 -6.80
CA PRO A 108 12.31 8.85 -5.34
C PRO A 108 11.02 8.18 -4.80
N VAL A 109 9.85 8.47 -5.38
CA VAL A 109 8.58 7.87 -4.98
C VAL A 109 8.56 6.38 -5.32
N ARG A 110 9.00 6.01 -6.53
CA ARG A 110 9.13 4.59 -6.91
C ARG A 110 10.01 3.82 -5.93
N ASN A 111 11.17 4.36 -5.59
CA ASN A 111 12.09 3.72 -4.65
C ASN A 111 11.46 3.55 -3.25
N LYS A 112 10.70 4.56 -2.77
CA LYS A 112 9.94 4.43 -1.53
C LYS A 112 8.97 3.26 -1.57
N VAL A 113 8.13 3.20 -2.60
CA VAL A 113 7.08 2.17 -2.74
C VAL A 113 7.69 0.78 -2.90
N TYR A 114 8.67 0.61 -3.78
CA TYR A 114 9.22 -0.71 -4.10
C TYR A 114 10.02 -1.35 -2.96
N TYR A 115 10.78 -0.55 -2.20
CA TYR A 115 11.64 -1.13 -1.15
C TYR A 115 11.88 -0.21 0.06
N GLY A 116 11.96 1.11 -0.14
CA GLY A 116 12.42 2.03 0.90
C GLY A 116 11.52 2.03 2.14
N ASN A 117 10.20 2.01 1.92
CA ASN A 117 9.24 1.97 3.02
C ASN A 117 9.27 0.63 3.77
N ALA A 118 9.41 -0.49 3.05
CA ALA A 118 9.54 -1.81 3.66
C ALA A 118 10.81 -1.91 4.50
N LEU A 119 11.95 -1.42 3.99
CA LEU A 119 13.19 -1.36 4.76
C LEU A 119 13.04 -0.58 6.04
N ARG A 120 12.42 0.61 5.97
CA ARG A 120 12.18 1.44 7.14
C ARG A 120 11.23 0.76 8.15
N MET A 121 10.13 0.20 7.67
CA MET A 121 9.14 -0.50 8.50
C MET A 121 9.76 -1.69 9.22
N LEU A 122 10.58 -2.47 8.53
CA LEU A 122 11.22 -3.68 9.05
C LEU A 122 12.55 -3.38 9.78
N ARG A 123 13.00 -2.10 9.80
CA ARG A 123 14.28 -1.67 10.36
C ARG A 123 15.48 -2.42 9.75
N LEU A 124 15.44 -2.66 8.45
CA LEU A 124 16.49 -3.34 7.71
C LEU A 124 17.40 -2.33 7.02
N SER A 125 18.71 -2.64 6.99
CA SER A 125 19.69 -1.93 6.16
C SER A 125 20.02 -2.78 4.95
N LEU A 126 20.04 -2.18 3.75
CA LEU A 126 20.64 -2.85 2.59
C LEU A 126 22.15 -2.83 2.77
N THR A 127 22.73 -3.90 3.30
CA THR A 127 24.15 -4.16 3.07
C THR A 127 24.30 -4.51 1.60
N ALA A 128 25.16 -3.80 0.88
CA ALA A 128 25.46 -4.13 -0.52
C ALA A 128 25.80 -5.61 -0.60
N ALA A 129 24.99 -6.40 -1.32
CA ALA A 129 25.36 -7.78 -1.59
C ALA A 129 26.72 -7.76 -2.30
N PRO A 130 27.68 -8.61 -1.92
CA PRO A 130 28.94 -8.69 -2.64
C PRO A 130 28.64 -8.95 -4.11
N ALA A 131 29.21 -8.15 -5.00
CA ALA A 131 28.99 -8.24 -6.44
C ALA A 131 29.15 -9.72 -6.86
N ALA A 132 28.08 -10.31 -7.39
CA ALA A 132 28.12 -11.67 -7.88
C ALA A 132 29.24 -11.76 -8.91
N LYS A 133 30.30 -12.54 -8.61
CA LYS A 133 31.35 -12.80 -9.57
C LYS A 133 30.69 -13.41 -10.81
N SER A 134 30.76 -12.70 -11.93
CA SER A 134 30.27 -13.17 -13.22
C SER A 134 30.90 -14.56 -13.49
N ALA A 135 30.09 -15.60 -13.39
CA ALA A 135 30.51 -16.95 -13.78
C ALA A 135 30.70 -16.90 -15.30
N ALA A 136 31.95 -16.96 -15.75
CA ALA A 136 32.30 -17.04 -17.15
C ALA A 136 31.61 -18.27 -17.75
N ARG A 137 30.74 -18.06 -18.73
CA ARG A 137 30.08 -19.14 -19.48
C ARG A 137 31.16 -19.98 -20.18
N PRO A 138 31.24 -21.29 -19.96
CA PRO A 138 32.19 -22.12 -20.72
C PRO A 138 31.80 -22.07 -22.20
N ARG A 139 32.80 -21.78 -23.06
CA ARG A 139 32.64 -21.85 -24.53
C ARG A 139 32.40 -23.31 -24.89
N ARG A 140 31.25 -23.62 -25.45
CA ARG A 140 31.01 -24.91 -26.12
C ARG A 140 31.90 -24.96 -27.36
N LYS A 141 32.74 -26.03 -27.42
CA LYS A 141 33.45 -26.46 -28.63
C LYS A 141 32.46 -27.16 -29.55
#